data_c5c01c56fe9943a21a7ea4267560c314
#
_entry.id   c5c01c56fe9943a21a7ea4267560c314
#
_cell.length_a   1.000
_cell.length_b   1.000
_cell.length_c   1.000
_cell.angle_alpha   90.00
_cell.angle_beta   90.00
_cell.angle_gamma   90.00
#
_symmetry.space_group_name_H-M   'P 1'
#
loop_
_entity.id
_entity.type
_entity.pdbx_description
1 polymer ?
#
loop_
_entity_poly.entity_id
_entity_poly.type
_entity_poly.pdbx_seq_one_letter_code
_entity_poly.pdbx_strand_id
1 'polypeptide(L)'
;MSWTLGKAEKKDSNRINELFIEMLQTIYHTDQVDGYSDGDLDRFFDGRDEWISVAIDEGKIIAFLSIEVHHEDEEYVYLDDLSVTKQYRNIGIGTKLIQNAEAYVKDIDIHEICFHVEKSNTAAFRLYQRLGYEIYEDQGSRYLMMKHI
;
A
#
# COMPACT_ATOMS: atom_id res chain seq x y z
N MET A 1 18.42 -8.24 -8.81
CA MET A 1 17.35 -7.60 -9.57
C MET A 1 17.40 -6.10 -9.41
N SER A 2 17.17 -5.40 -10.50
CA SER A 2 17.37 -3.95 -10.57
C SER A 2 16.03 -3.21 -10.62
N TRP A 3 15.27 -3.27 -9.55
CA TRP A 3 14.05 -2.48 -9.45
C TRP A 3 14.32 -1.17 -8.70
N THR A 4 13.53 -0.14 -9.04
CA THR A 4 13.63 1.19 -8.43
C THR A 4 12.26 1.64 -7.95
N LEU A 5 12.23 2.56 -6.99
CA LEU A 5 10.99 3.17 -6.52
C LEU A 5 10.68 4.43 -7.31
N GLY A 6 9.40 4.72 -7.47
CA GLY A 6 8.93 5.90 -8.17
C GLY A 6 7.53 6.27 -7.73
N LYS A 7 6.96 7.25 -8.46
CA LYS A 7 5.61 7.75 -8.22
C LYS A 7 4.76 7.41 -9.44
N ALA A 8 3.58 6.85 -9.21
CA ALA A 8 2.66 6.53 -10.30
C ALA A 8 2.07 7.79 -10.93
N GLU A 9 1.80 7.70 -12.22
CA GLU A 9 1.08 8.72 -12.97
C GLU A 9 -0.28 8.15 -13.41
N LYS A 10 -1.20 9.03 -13.82
CA LYS A 10 -2.53 8.61 -14.22
C LYS A 10 -2.53 7.53 -15.31
N LYS A 11 -1.57 7.60 -16.23
CA LYS A 11 -1.39 6.60 -17.29
C LYS A 11 -1.13 5.18 -16.77
N ASP A 12 -0.71 5.05 -15.50
CA ASP A 12 -0.38 3.78 -14.87
C ASP A 12 -1.60 3.09 -14.24
N SER A 13 -2.78 3.73 -14.29
CA SER A 13 -3.99 3.26 -13.60
C SER A 13 -4.38 1.83 -13.97
N ASN A 14 -4.29 1.47 -15.25
CA ASN A 14 -4.65 0.11 -15.69
C ASN A 14 -3.71 -0.94 -15.08
N ARG A 15 -2.42 -0.65 -15.06
CA ARG A 15 -1.44 -1.59 -14.49
C ARG A 15 -1.63 -1.72 -12.98
N ILE A 16 -1.88 -0.62 -12.30
CA ILE A 16 -2.16 -0.63 -10.85
C ILE A 16 -3.41 -1.45 -10.57
N ASN A 17 -4.45 -1.31 -11.39
CA ASN A 17 -5.67 -2.08 -11.24
C ASN A 17 -5.42 -3.59 -11.43
N GLU A 18 -4.58 -3.98 -12.39
CA GLU A 18 -4.19 -5.38 -12.57
C GLU A 18 -3.54 -5.96 -11.30
N LEU A 19 -2.63 -5.20 -10.70
CA LEU A 19 -1.96 -5.62 -9.47
C LEU A 19 -2.92 -5.69 -8.28
N PHE A 20 -3.87 -4.77 -8.22
CA PHE A 20 -4.90 -4.78 -7.18
C PHE A 20 -5.78 -6.04 -7.30
N ILE A 21 -6.22 -6.37 -8.50
CA ILE A 21 -7.01 -7.58 -8.78
C ILE A 21 -6.20 -8.84 -8.37
N GLU A 22 -4.94 -8.91 -8.76
CA GLU A 22 -4.07 -10.03 -8.40
C GLU A 22 -3.99 -10.19 -6.87
N MET A 23 -3.86 -9.08 -6.14
CA MET A 23 -3.81 -9.08 -4.68
C MET A 23 -5.10 -9.63 -4.08
N LEU A 24 -6.26 -9.17 -4.56
CA LEU A 24 -7.55 -9.63 -4.05
C LEU A 24 -7.77 -11.11 -4.34
N GLN A 25 -7.39 -11.58 -5.52
CA GLN A 25 -7.48 -13.01 -5.87
C GLN A 25 -6.63 -13.85 -4.93
N THR A 26 -5.46 -13.38 -4.57
CA THR A 26 -4.55 -14.09 -3.66
C THR A 26 -5.10 -14.12 -2.24
N ILE A 27 -5.59 -12.97 -1.74
CA ILE A 27 -6.10 -12.87 -0.36
C ILE A 27 -7.36 -13.68 -0.16
N TYR A 28 -8.29 -13.61 -1.10
CA TYR A 28 -9.63 -14.23 -0.96
C TYR A 28 -9.73 -15.60 -1.64
N HIS A 29 -8.68 -16.07 -2.31
CA HIS A 29 -8.62 -17.39 -2.95
C HIS A 29 -9.76 -17.59 -3.95
N THR A 30 -10.10 -16.56 -4.73
CA THR A 30 -11.15 -16.61 -5.73
C THR A 30 -10.79 -15.71 -6.92
N ASP A 31 -11.27 -16.10 -8.12
CA ASP A 31 -11.13 -15.26 -9.31
C ASP A 31 -12.26 -14.22 -9.43
N GLN A 32 -13.25 -14.32 -8.56
CA GLN A 32 -14.43 -13.43 -8.61
C GLN A 32 -14.20 -12.22 -7.72
N VAL A 33 -13.38 -11.30 -8.19
CA VAL A 33 -13.09 -10.04 -7.51
C VAL A 33 -13.23 -8.90 -8.51
N ASP A 34 -13.65 -7.75 -8.01
CA ASP A 34 -13.75 -6.53 -8.81
C ASP A 34 -12.53 -5.65 -8.55
N GLY A 35 -12.01 -5.04 -9.61
CA GLY A 35 -10.96 -4.04 -9.50
C GLY A 35 -11.50 -2.69 -9.06
N TYR A 36 -10.67 -1.67 -9.18
CA TYR A 36 -11.11 -0.31 -8.92
C TYR A 36 -12.19 0.13 -9.90
N SER A 37 -13.14 0.91 -9.42
CA SER A 37 -14.13 1.57 -10.27
C SER A 37 -13.51 2.78 -10.96
N ASP A 38 -14.11 3.25 -12.03
CA ASP A 38 -13.65 4.44 -12.73
C ASP A 38 -13.60 5.62 -11.77
N GLY A 39 -12.47 6.32 -11.73
CA GLY A 39 -12.27 7.48 -10.88
C GLY A 39 -11.79 7.20 -9.47
N ASP A 40 -11.75 5.94 -9.02
CA ASP A 40 -11.32 5.60 -7.66
C ASP A 40 -9.89 6.04 -7.35
N LEU A 41 -9.01 6.04 -8.36
CA LEU A 41 -7.60 6.41 -8.19
C LEU A 41 -7.32 7.88 -8.45
N ASP A 42 -8.31 8.66 -8.91
CA ASP A 42 -8.08 10.05 -9.32
C ASP A 42 -7.53 10.92 -8.18
N ARG A 43 -7.94 10.67 -6.94
CA ARG A 43 -7.45 11.41 -5.77
C ARG A 43 -5.92 11.38 -5.65
N PHE A 44 -5.29 10.35 -6.15
CA PHE A 44 -3.84 10.18 -6.04
C PHE A 44 -3.06 10.91 -7.15
N PHE A 45 -3.77 11.47 -8.14
CA PHE A 45 -3.14 12.09 -9.31
C PHE A 45 -3.46 13.59 -9.45
N ASP A 46 -4.18 14.17 -8.50
CA ASP A 46 -4.65 15.55 -8.62
C ASP A 46 -3.70 16.61 -8.02
N GLY A 47 -2.48 16.21 -7.69
CA GLY A 47 -1.44 17.13 -7.22
C GLY A 47 -1.46 17.45 -5.74
N ARG A 48 -2.27 16.75 -4.96
CA ARG A 48 -2.29 16.88 -3.51
C ARG A 48 -1.14 16.10 -2.86
N ASP A 49 -1.15 16.00 -1.54
CA ASP A 49 -0.14 15.27 -0.79
C ASP A 49 -0.36 13.75 -0.78
N GLU A 50 -1.42 13.27 -1.41
CA GLU A 50 -1.70 11.84 -1.59
C GLU A 50 -1.10 11.34 -2.91
N TRP A 51 -0.55 10.15 -2.90
CA TRP A 51 0.06 9.58 -4.11
C TRP A 51 0.21 8.07 -4.00
N ILE A 52 0.55 7.45 -5.12
CA ILE A 52 0.81 6.01 -5.19
C ILE A 52 2.30 5.80 -5.45
N SER A 53 2.96 5.14 -4.50
CA SER A 53 4.35 4.73 -4.63
C SER A 53 4.42 3.43 -5.41
N VAL A 54 5.37 3.31 -6.32
CA VAL A 54 5.52 2.11 -7.16
C VAL A 54 6.95 1.61 -7.15
N ALA A 55 7.10 0.31 -7.41
CA ALA A 55 8.38 -0.29 -7.74
C ALA A 55 8.35 -0.63 -9.23
N ILE A 56 9.43 -0.33 -9.92
CA ILE A 56 9.54 -0.45 -11.38
C ILE A 56 10.75 -1.30 -11.71
N ASP A 57 10.56 -2.30 -12.55
CA ASP A 57 11.65 -3.13 -13.10
C ASP A 57 11.46 -3.25 -14.61
N GLU A 58 12.53 -2.94 -15.35
CA GLU A 58 12.53 -2.97 -16.82
C GLU A 58 11.36 -2.18 -17.42
N GLY A 59 11.06 -1.01 -16.83
CA GLY A 59 10.01 -0.12 -17.31
C GLY A 59 8.59 -0.55 -16.95
N LYS A 60 8.43 -1.62 -16.17
CA LYS A 60 7.12 -2.15 -15.79
C LYS A 60 6.91 -2.02 -14.28
N ILE A 61 5.72 -1.57 -13.89
CA ILE A 61 5.33 -1.50 -12.48
C ILE A 61 5.09 -2.93 -11.98
N ILE A 62 5.80 -3.29 -10.91
CA ILE A 62 5.74 -4.64 -10.32
C ILE A 62 5.15 -4.64 -8.91
N ALA A 63 4.93 -3.46 -8.34
CA ALA A 63 4.35 -3.32 -6.99
C ALA A 63 3.85 -1.90 -6.82
N PHE A 64 2.88 -1.71 -5.92
CA PHE A 64 2.42 -0.36 -5.57
C PHE A 64 1.97 -0.29 -4.12
N LEU A 65 1.95 0.93 -3.60
CA LEU A 65 1.43 1.26 -2.27
C LEU A 65 0.69 2.59 -2.36
N SER A 66 -0.59 2.60 -2.03
CA SER A 66 -1.42 3.81 -2.03
C SER A 66 -1.28 4.54 -0.70
N ILE A 67 -0.97 5.82 -0.75
CA ILE A 67 -0.71 6.67 0.41
C ILE A 67 -1.81 7.72 0.50
N GLU A 68 -2.72 7.56 1.47
CA GLU A 68 -3.80 8.52 1.76
C GLU A 68 -3.40 9.38 2.93
N VAL A 69 -3.62 10.69 2.81
CA VAL A 69 -3.29 11.65 3.86
C VAL A 69 -4.57 12.28 4.39
N HIS A 70 -4.78 12.17 5.68
CA HIS A 70 -5.98 12.68 6.34
C HIS A 70 -5.60 13.84 7.25
N HIS A 71 -6.23 14.99 7.03
CA HIS A 71 -5.98 16.22 7.76
C HIS A 71 -7.11 16.63 8.72
N GLU A 72 -8.21 15.86 8.74
CA GLU A 72 -9.37 16.17 9.57
C GLU A 72 -9.14 15.69 11.00
N ASP A 73 -9.52 16.49 11.98
CA ASP A 73 -9.36 16.21 13.42
C ASP A 73 -7.91 15.91 13.79
N GLU A 74 -7.50 14.65 13.76
CA GLU A 74 -6.13 14.25 13.95
C GLU A 74 -5.52 13.90 12.60
N GLU A 75 -4.30 14.38 12.33
CA GLU A 75 -3.61 14.08 11.10
C GLU A 75 -2.99 12.69 11.15
N TYR A 76 -3.23 11.89 10.13
CA TYR A 76 -2.61 10.58 9.99
C TYR A 76 -2.51 10.19 8.53
N VAL A 77 -1.65 9.23 8.24
CA VAL A 77 -1.55 8.63 6.91
C VAL A 77 -2.13 7.21 6.97
N TYR A 78 -2.96 6.90 6.00
CA TYR A 78 -3.50 5.57 5.82
C TYR A 78 -2.87 4.93 4.59
N LEU A 79 -2.23 3.77 4.77
CA LEU A 79 -1.68 3.01 3.65
C LEU A 79 -2.76 2.04 3.19
N ASP A 80 -3.37 2.36 2.05
CA ASP A 80 -4.59 1.67 1.64
C ASP A 80 -4.28 0.28 1.07
N ASP A 81 -3.65 0.22 -0.08
CA ASP A 81 -3.36 -1.04 -0.74
C ASP A 81 -1.87 -1.21 -0.98
N LEU A 82 -1.34 -2.37 -0.60
CA LEU A 82 0.03 -2.78 -0.90
C LEU A 82 -0.03 -4.08 -1.70
N SER A 83 0.46 -4.05 -2.92
CA SER A 83 0.48 -5.22 -3.78
C SER A 83 1.86 -5.39 -4.41
N VAL A 84 2.38 -6.63 -4.38
CA VAL A 84 3.62 -6.99 -5.07
C VAL A 84 3.28 -8.18 -5.95
N THR A 85 3.60 -8.09 -7.25
CA THR A 85 3.30 -9.18 -8.18
C THR A 85 4.11 -10.45 -7.81
N LYS A 86 3.56 -11.60 -8.12
CA LYS A 86 4.02 -12.89 -7.61
C LYS A 86 5.52 -13.15 -7.77
N GLN A 87 6.07 -12.84 -8.95
CA GLN A 87 7.49 -13.12 -9.23
C GLN A 87 8.46 -12.26 -8.42
N TYR A 88 7.96 -11.18 -7.81
CA TYR A 88 8.79 -10.22 -7.07
C TYR A 88 8.55 -10.24 -5.56
N ARG A 89 7.79 -11.23 -5.06
CA ARG A 89 7.53 -11.36 -3.63
C ARG A 89 8.73 -11.92 -2.88
N ASN A 90 8.79 -11.61 -1.59
CA ASN A 90 9.82 -12.14 -0.66
C ASN A 90 11.26 -11.71 -0.97
N ILE A 91 11.42 -10.56 -1.64
CA ILE A 91 12.74 -9.99 -1.92
C ILE A 91 12.89 -8.57 -1.35
N GLY A 92 11.97 -8.15 -0.48
CA GLY A 92 12.08 -6.90 0.25
C GLY A 92 11.41 -5.69 -0.37
N ILE A 93 10.66 -5.83 -1.46
CA ILE A 93 10.00 -4.70 -2.13
C ILE A 93 8.95 -4.06 -1.24
N GLY A 94 8.09 -4.87 -0.61
CA GLY A 94 7.06 -4.35 0.31
C GLY A 94 7.66 -3.56 1.46
N THR A 95 8.75 -4.06 2.04
CA THR A 95 9.48 -3.37 3.10
C THR A 95 9.98 -2.01 2.62
N LYS A 96 10.57 -1.96 1.43
CA LYS A 96 11.09 -0.70 0.87
C LYS A 96 9.98 0.30 0.57
N LEU A 97 8.84 -0.15 0.05
CA LEU A 97 7.68 0.72 -0.18
C LEU A 97 7.18 1.34 1.13
N ILE A 98 7.06 0.54 2.18
CA ILE A 98 6.61 1.03 3.48
C ILE A 98 7.63 2.01 4.08
N GLN A 99 8.93 1.67 4.05
CA GLN A 99 9.98 2.56 4.55
C GLN A 99 10.02 3.89 3.79
N ASN A 100 9.82 3.84 2.48
CA ASN A 100 9.74 5.04 1.65
C ASN A 100 8.53 5.90 2.02
N ALA A 101 7.40 5.26 2.30
CA ALA A 101 6.19 5.96 2.78
C ALA A 101 6.45 6.59 4.16
N GLU A 102 7.12 5.90 5.06
CA GLU A 102 7.46 6.44 6.38
C GLU A 102 8.32 7.70 6.27
N ALA A 103 9.31 7.68 5.38
CA ALA A 103 10.15 8.85 5.14
C ALA A 103 9.33 10.04 4.61
N TYR A 104 8.42 9.78 3.67
CA TYR A 104 7.52 10.80 3.13
C TYR A 104 6.62 11.39 4.23
N VAL A 105 6.06 10.54 5.08
CA VAL A 105 5.15 10.97 6.16
C VAL A 105 5.88 11.89 7.13
N LYS A 106 7.14 11.58 7.47
CA LYS A 106 7.97 12.46 8.29
C LYS A 106 8.21 13.80 7.60
N ASP A 107 8.45 13.79 6.30
CA ASP A 107 8.72 15.02 5.55
C ASP A 107 7.52 15.97 5.53
N ILE A 108 6.30 15.45 5.60
CA ILE A 108 5.09 16.28 5.68
C ILE A 108 4.61 16.52 7.11
N ASP A 109 5.47 16.18 8.09
CA ASP A 109 5.25 16.44 9.52
C ASP A 109 3.99 15.77 10.07
N ILE A 110 3.74 14.54 9.65
CA ILE A 110 2.69 13.67 10.20
C ILE A 110 3.38 12.53 10.95
N HIS A 111 2.80 12.08 12.06
CA HIS A 111 3.46 11.16 12.98
C HIS A 111 2.74 9.83 13.19
N GLU A 112 1.60 9.62 12.54
CA GLU A 112 0.83 8.39 12.67
C GLU A 112 0.60 7.75 11.32
N ILE A 113 0.90 6.46 11.22
CA ILE A 113 0.59 5.65 10.04
C ILE A 113 -0.28 4.50 10.49
N CYS A 114 -1.36 4.24 9.75
CA CYS A 114 -2.22 3.09 10.02
C CYS A 114 -2.66 2.41 8.72
N PHE A 115 -3.09 1.18 8.86
CA PHE A 115 -3.67 0.40 7.77
C PHE A 115 -4.38 -0.83 8.33
N HIS A 116 -5.15 -1.48 7.48
CA HIS A 116 -5.82 -2.72 7.82
C HIS A 116 -5.05 -3.92 7.24
N VAL A 117 -5.10 -5.04 7.96
CA VAL A 117 -4.57 -6.31 7.46
C VAL A 117 -5.56 -7.42 7.80
N GLU A 118 -5.88 -8.25 6.81
CA GLU A 118 -6.72 -9.42 7.02
C GLU A 118 -5.99 -10.41 7.92
N LYS A 119 -6.70 -10.97 8.91
CA LYS A 119 -6.12 -11.95 9.84
C LYS A 119 -5.62 -13.19 9.11
N SER A 120 -6.25 -13.55 7.99
CA SER A 120 -5.82 -14.68 7.16
C SER A 120 -4.50 -14.43 6.44
N ASN A 121 -4.09 -13.16 6.30
CA ASN A 121 -2.83 -12.80 5.64
C ASN A 121 -1.70 -12.77 6.66
N THR A 122 -1.32 -13.95 7.15
CA THR A 122 -0.34 -14.09 8.24
C THR A 122 1.06 -13.59 7.85
N ALA A 123 1.45 -13.76 6.59
CA ALA A 123 2.75 -13.30 6.11
C ALA A 123 2.85 -11.76 6.16
N ALA A 124 1.79 -11.07 5.71
CA ALA A 124 1.74 -9.62 5.78
C ALA A 124 1.73 -9.13 7.23
N PHE A 125 0.94 -9.75 8.09
CA PHE A 125 0.88 -9.39 9.50
C PHE A 125 2.27 -9.47 10.15
N ARG A 126 3.00 -10.54 9.91
CA ARG A 126 4.37 -10.72 10.43
C ARG A 126 5.33 -9.65 9.91
N LEU A 127 5.22 -9.33 8.63
CA LEU A 127 6.02 -8.24 8.04
C LEU A 127 5.78 -6.93 8.76
N TYR A 128 4.51 -6.57 8.96
CA TYR A 128 4.15 -5.31 9.60
C TYR A 128 4.62 -5.26 11.06
N GLN A 129 4.51 -6.38 11.79
CA GLN A 129 5.05 -6.45 13.15
C GLN A 129 6.57 -6.22 13.16
N ARG A 130 7.31 -6.82 12.23
CA ARG A 130 8.76 -6.62 12.13
C ARG A 130 9.12 -5.17 11.84
N LEU A 131 8.25 -4.45 11.14
CA LEU A 131 8.45 -3.04 10.82
C LEU A 131 8.02 -2.10 11.96
N GLY A 132 7.53 -2.64 13.06
CA GLY A 132 7.19 -1.87 14.25
C GLY A 132 5.72 -1.47 14.35
N TYR A 133 4.86 -2.00 13.51
CA TYR A 133 3.42 -1.75 13.59
C TYR A 133 2.80 -2.63 14.67
N GLU A 134 1.84 -2.08 15.40
CA GLU A 134 1.14 -2.78 16.47
C GLU A 134 -0.35 -2.84 16.18
N ILE A 135 -1.03 -3.82 16.76
CA ILE A 135 -2.49 -3.91 16.66
C ILE A 135 -3.08 -2.75 17.48
N TYR A 136 -3.79 -1.87 16.80
CA TYR A 136 -4.52 -0.79 17.43
C TYR A 136 -5.93 -1.24 17.79
N GLU A 137 -6.58 -1.98 16.90
CA GLU A 137 -7.95 -2.45 17.10
C GLU A 137 -8.18 -3.77 16.37
N ASP A 138 -8.84 -4.71 17.04
CA ASP A 138 -9.31 -5.97 16.44
C ASP A 138 -10.72 -5.70 15.88
N GLN A 139 -10.86 -5.79 14.56
CA GLN A 139 -12.10 -5.46 13.86
C GLN A 139 -12.77 -6.71 13.25
N GLY A 140 -12.66 -7.88 13.89
CA GLY A 140 -13.28 -9.10 13.42
C GLY A 140 -12.39 -9.87 12.45
N SER A 141 -12.61 -9.72 11.15
CA SER A 141 -11.81 -10.42 10.13
C SER A 141 -10.46 -9.79 9.90
N ARG A 142 -10.25 -8.58 10.37
CA ARG A 142 -9.01 -7.83 10.15
C ARG A 142 -8.59 -7.04 11.37
N TYR A 143 -7.31 -6.68 11.41
CA TYR A 143 -6.75 -5.76 12.40
C TYR A 143 -6.57 -4.38 11.78
N LEU A 144 -6.80 -3.36 12.58
CA LEU A 144 -6.27 -2.02 12.32
C LEU A 144 -4.91 -1.96 13.02
N MET A 145 -3.85 -1.74 12.25
CA MET A 145 -2.49 -1.62 12.77
C MET A 145 -2.00 -0.18 12.69
N MET A 146 -1.14 0.21 13.62
CA MET A 146 -0.66 1.59 13.72
C MET A 146 0.79 1.64 14.14
N LYS A 147 1.48 2.67 13.68
CA LYS A 147 2.84 3.00 14.12
C LYS A 147 2.95 4.52 14.29
N HIS A 148 3.54 4.92 15.40
CA HIS A 148 3.91 6.32 15.65
C HIS A 148 5.34 6.52 15.16
N ILE A 149 5.56 7.53 14.35
CA ILE A 149 6.88 7.79 13.76
C ILE A 149 7.41 9.18 14.08
#